data_8e89866d6c5924d48a6d01d5be89146d
#
_entry.id   8e89866d6c5924d48a6d01d5be89146d
#
_cell.length_a   1.000
_cell.length_b   1.000
_cell.length_c   1.000
_cell.angle_alpha   90.00
_cell.angle_beta   90.00
_cell.angle_gamma   90.00
#
_symmetry.space_group_name_H-M   'P 1'
#
loop_
_entity.id
_entity.type
_entity.pdbx_description
1 polymer ?
#
loop_
_entity_poly.entity_id
_entity_poly.type
_entity_poly.pdbx_seq_one_letter_code
_entity_poly.pdbx_strand_id
1 'polypeptide(L)'
;MRHGPGTLGKATLATRWLDPHLREHPRRAVVEARSGGRFAVDTQDLIQRYLYLFGAWEPHLTAWLRRRLRPGDGFIDVGANIGAFSVLAARLVGDAGRVVAIEASPDLHRRLVGHVRLNGLGNVRALNAAVSDRARTLTFALASSRNTGANSIVPYDGPVESSFEAQARPLPELLGPAEIAAARVIKIDVEGAEGSVVRGLAPMLDALRPDAEITVEVAPERMARLGDRVEDLLAVMRDAGFHAYRLANDYAPGSYPAALNGAPLAPVRRRGPVTEESDLIFSRVDADRLP
;
A
#
# COMPACT_ATOMS: atom_id res chain seq x y z
N MET A 1 1.81 -7.51 -23.17
CA MET A 1 2.28 -6.38 -22.34
C MET A 1 3.53 -6.74 -21.54
N ARG A 2 3.52 -7.82 -20.76
CA ARG A 2 4.62 -8.18 -19.84
C ARG A 2 5.96 -8.49 -20.54
N HIS A 3 5.94 -9.22 -21.62
CA HIS A 3 7.14 -9.81 -22.25
C HIS A 3 7.51 -9.21 -23.61
N GLY A 4 6.68 -8.29 -24.13
CA GLY A 4 6.97 -7.63 -25.40
C GLY A 4 8.11 -6.61 -25.26
N PRO A 5 9.04 -6.52 -26.21
CA PRO A 5 10.13 -5.56 -26.18
C PRO A 5 9.61 -4.11 -26.34
N GLY A 6 10.37 -3.15 -25.78
CA GLY A 6 10.12 -1.71 -25.95
C GLY A 6 8.86 -1.18 -25.25
N THR A 7 8.64 0.10 -25.38
CA THR A 7 7.48 0.84 -24.81
C THR A 7 6.55 1.39 -25.89
N LEU A 8 6.99 1.44 -27.14
CA LEU A 8 6.27 2.06 -28.25
C LEU A 8 4.89 1.43 -28.43
N GLY A 9 3.85 2.25 -28.46
CA GLY A 9 2.46 1.81 -28.62
C GLY A 9 1.83 1.11 -27.42
N LYS A 10 2.62 0.69 -26.42
CA LYS A 10 2.10 -0.04 -25.24
C LYS A 10 1.18 0.82 -24.38
N ALA A 11 1.50 2.10 -24.21
CA ALA A 11 0.65 3.03 -23.47
C ALA A 11 -0.74 3.12 -24.09
N THR A 12 -0.80 3.37 -25.40
CA THR A 12 -2.06 3.46 -26.16
C THR A 12 -2.83 2.14 -26.14
N LEU A 13 -2.13 1.00 -26.35
CA LEU A 13 -2.73 -0.33 -26.31
C LEU A 13 -3.33 -0.63 -24.93
N ALA A 14 -2.59 -0.32 -23.85
CA ALA A 14 -3.06 -0.52 -22.48
C ALA A 14 -4.31 0.34 -22.21
N THR A 15 -4.23 1.66 -22.46
CA THR A 15 -5.28 2.61 -22.11
C THR A 15 -6.55 2.46 -22.95
N ARG A 16 -6.39 2.31 -24.27
CA ARG A 16 -7.54 2.32 -25.19
C ARG A 16 -8.21 0.97 -25.37
N TRP A 17 -7.48 -0.11 -25.17
CA TRP A 17 -7.99 -1.44 -25.56
C TRP A 17 -7.97 -2.45 -24.42
N LEU A 18 -6.81 -2.69 -23.80
CA LEU A 18 -6.68 -3.82 -22.88
C LEU A 18 -7.33 -3.55 -21.51
N ASP A 19 -7.11 -2.38 -20.92
CA ASP A 19 -7.68 -2.06 -19.60
C ASP A 19 -9.21 -2.00 -19.64
N PRO A 20 -9.86 -1.26 -20.58
CA PRO A 20 -11.31 -1.25 -20.70
C PRO A 20 -11.89 -2.64 -21.01
N HIS A 21 -11.28 -3.37 -21.95
CA HIS A 21 -11.76 -4.70 -22.32
C HIS A 21 -11.72 -5.69 -21.15
N LEU A 22 -10.63 -5.72 -20.38
CA LEU A 22 -10.50 -6.63 -19.23
C LEU A 22 -11.38 -6.23 -18.05
N ARG A 23 -11.75 -4.97 -17.94
CA ARG A 23 -12.73 -4.49 -16.97
C ARG A 23 -14.15 -4.95 -17.30
N GLU A 24 -14.50 -4.94 -18.60
CA GLU A 24 -15.81 -5.33 -19.10
C GLU A 24 -15.96 -6.85 -19.28
N HIS A 25 -14.86 -7.51 -19.60
CA HIS A 25 -14.76 -8.97 -19.81
C HIS A 25 -13.70 -9.55 -18.86
N PRO A 26 -14.01 -9.67 -17.55
CA PRO A 26 -13.05 -10.06 -16.55
C PRO A 26 -12.54 -11.49 -16.77
N ARG A 27 -11.24 -11.67 -16.45
CA ARG A 27 -10.55 -12.96 -16.52
C ARG A 27 -9.98 -13.31 -15.16
N ARG A 28 -10.07 -14.59 -14.81
CA ARG A 28 -9.44 -15.18 -13.64
C ARG A 28 -8.23 -15.99 -14.05
N ALA A 29 -7.10 -15.75 -13.41
CA ALA A 29 -5.86 -16.45 -13.71
C ALA A 29 -4.91 -16.40 -12.51
N VAL A 30 -3.96 -17.34 -12.46
CA VAL A 30 -2.78 -17.19 -11.62
C VAL A 30 -1.69 -16.55 -12.47
N VAL A 31 -1.13 -15.45 -11.97
CA VAL A 31 -0.10 -14.69 -12.67
C VAL A 31 1.14 -14.56 -11.81
N GLU A 32 2.31 -14.54 -12.44
CA GLU A 32 3.55 -14.20 -11.79
C GLU A 32 3.84 -12.71 -11.97
N ALA A 33 4.05 -11.98 -10.89
CA ALA A 33 4.49 -10.59 -10.92
C ALA A 33 5.98 -10.49 -11.30
N ARG A 34 6.42 -9.31 -11.74
CA ARG A 34 7.86 -9.04 -12.01
C ARG A 34 8.74 -9.19 -10.76
N SER A 35 8.15 -9.17 -9.59
CA SER A 35 8.79 -9.49 -8.31
C SER A 35 9.00 -10.97 -8.05
N GLY A 36 8.49 -11.84 -8.93
CA GLY A 36 8.49 -13.30 -8.76
C GLY A 36 7.37 -13.82 -7.86
N GLY A 37 6.52 -12.94 -7.32
CA GLY A 37 5.34 -13.35 -6.55
C GLY A 37 4.22 -13.84 -7.47
N ARG A 38 3.49 -14.88 -7.05
CA ARG A 38 2.33 -15.42 -7.76
C ARG A 38 1.03 -14.94 -7.12
N PHE A 39 0.06 -14.55 -7.96
CA PHE A 39 -1.23 -14.01 -7.53
C PHE A 39 -2.37 -14.64 -8.33
N ALA A 40 -3.40 -15.10 -7.62
CA ALA A 40 -4.68 -15.43 -8.22
C ALA A 40 -5.45 -14.12 -8.42
N VAL A 41 -5.66 -13.72 -9.65
CA VAL A 41 -6.22 -12.42 -10.01
C VAL A 41 -7.57 -12.55 -10.72
N ASP A 42 -8.43 -11.56 -10.48
CA ASP A 42 -9.64 -11.28 -11.23
C ASP A 42 -9.51 -9.88 -11.84
N THR A 43 -9.50 -9.77 -13.15
CA THR A 43 -9.22 -8.50 -13.84
C THR A 43 -10.34 -7.47 -13.72
N GLN A 44 -11.45 -7.79 -13.08
CA GLN A 44 -12.47 -6.80 -12.72
C GLN A 44 -11.89 -5.74 -11.77
N ASP A 45 -11.11 -6.17 -10.79
CA ASP A 45 -10.42 -5.32 -9.83
C ASP A 45 -9.20 -4.63 -10.44
N LEU A 46 -8.97 -3.37 -10.08
CA LEU A 46 -7.91 -2.53 -10.66
C LEU A 46 -6.50 -3.09 -10.39
N ILE A 47 -6.17 -3.37 -9.13
CA ILE A 47 -4.84 -3.86 -8.72
C ILE A 47 -4.54 -5.19 -9.40
N GLN A 48 -5.52 -6.10 -9.37
CA GLN A 48 -5.38 -7.42 -9.95
C GLN A 48 -5.28 -7.38 -11.47
N ARG A 49 -5.99 -6.46 -12.13
CA ARG A 49 -5.89 -6.20 -13.57
C ARG A 49 -4.50 -5.68 -13.94
N TYR A 50 -3.89 -4.82 -13.12
CA TYR A 50 -2.55 -4.32 -13.36
C TYR A 50 -1.48 -5.38 -13.11
N LEU A 51 -1.64 -6.21 -12.09
CA LEU A 51 -0.83 -7.43 -11.93
C LEU A 51 -0.97 -8.36 -13.15
N TYR A 52 -2.16 -8.50 -13.72
CA TYR A 52 -2.39 -9.28 -14.93
C TYR A 52 -1.71 -8.64 -16.16
N LEU A 53 -1.90 -7.36 -16.40
CA LEU A 53 -1.40 -6.64 -17.58
C LEU A 53 0.10 -6.39 -17.55
N PHE A 54 0.60 -5.89 -16.43
CA PHE A 54 1.94 -5.34 -16.30
C PHE A 54 2.87 -6.20 -15.44
N GLY A 55 2.31 -7.07 -14.61
CA GLY A 55 3.06 -7.85 -13.62
C GLY A 55 3.58 -7.00 -12.46
N ALA A 56 3.01 -5.83 -12.22
CA ALA A 56 3.40 -4.93 -11.14
C ALA A 56 2.21 -4.07 -10.71
N TRP A 57 2.23 -3.69 -9.45
CA TRP A 57 1.43 -2.63 -8.88
C TRP A 57 2.36 -1.54 -8.36
N GLU A 58 2.01 -0.28 -8.54
CA GLU A 58 2.81 0.89 -8.14
C GLU A 58 4.32 0.72 -8.41
N PRO A 59 4.75 0.86 -9.67
CA PRO A 59 6.13 0.55 -10.05
C PRO A 59 7.19 1.32 -9.26
N HIS A 60 6.92 2.58 -8.92
CA HIS A 60 7.87 3.45 -8.21
C HIS A 60 7.98 3.07 -6.73
N LEU A 61 6.85 2.82 -6.04
CA LEU A 61 6.87 2.33 -4.65
C LEU A 61 7.47 0.92 -4.57
N THR A 62 7.12 0.04 -5.51
CA THR A 62 7.76 -1.28 -5.65
C THR A 62 9.28 -1.17 -5.80
N ALA A 63 9.77 -0.26 -6.65
CA ALA A 63 11.21 -0.06 -6.85
C ALA A 63 11.88 0.55 -5.61
N TRP A 64 11.21 1.47 -4.92
CA TRP A 64 11.69 2.05 -3.67
C TRP A 64 11.81 0.99 -2.57
N LEU A 65 10.78 0.16 -2.35
CA LEU A 65 10.83 -0.95 -1.38
C LEU A 65 11.98 -1.91 -1.65
N ARG A 66 12.24 -2.25 -2.92
CA ARG A 66 13.38 -3.10 -3.31
C ARG A 66 14.75 -2.50 -2.95
N ARG A 67 14.84 -1.18 -2.87
CA ARG A 67 16.09 -0.50 -2.44
C ARG A 67 16.21 -0.42 -0.94
N ARG A 68 15.10 -0.46 -0.20
CA ARG A 68 15.06 -0.29 1.26
C ARG A 68 15.16 -1.58 2.02
N LEU A 69 14.41 -2.59 1.61
CA LEU A 69 14.32 -3.85 2.33
C LEU A 69 15.52 -4.75 2.03
N ARG A 70 16.07 -5.34 3.09
CA ARG A 70 17.19 -6.28 3.06
C ARG A 70 16.80 -7.57 3.79
N PRO A 71 17.47 -8.71 3.53
CA PRO A 71 17.30 -9.93 4.32
C PRO A 71 17.42 -9.64 5.82
N GLY A 72 16.44 -10.13 6.60
CA GLY A 72 16.34 -9.93 8.04
C GLY A 72 15.54 -8.70 8.48
N ASP A 73 15.17 -7.79 7.58
CA ASP A 73 14.35 -6.62 7.93
C ASP A 73 12.90 -7.00 8.29
N GLY A 74 12.24 -6.09 9.00
CA GLY A 74 10.79 -6.11 9.23
C GLY A 74 10.04 -5.19 8.26
N PHE A 75 8.88 -5.63 7.80
CA PHE A 75 7.94 -4.83 7.02
C PHE A 75 6.53 -4.92 7.63
N ILE A 76 5.88 -3.78 7.81
CA ILE A 76 4.52 -3.69 8.31
C ILE A 76 3.65 -3.07 7.21
N ASP A 77 2.59 -3.77 6.81
CA ASP A 77 1.69 -3.41 5.72
C ASP A 77 0.29 -3.16 6.29
N VAL A 78 -0.06 -1.89 6.49
CA VAL A 78 -1.37 -1.47 7.00
C VAL A 78 -2.25 -1.09 5.81
N GLY A 79 -3.36 -1.81 5.64
CA GLY A 79 -4.15 -1.80 4.41
C GLY A 79 -3.52 -2.70 3.34
N ALA A 80 -3.22 -3.94 3.73
CA ALA A 80 -2.45 -4.86 2.88
C ALA A 80 -3.21 -5.32 1.62
N ASN A 81 -4.52 -5.12 1.57
CA ASN A 81 -5.36 -5.52 0.44
C ASN A 81 -5.16 -7.01 0.10
N ILE A 82 -4.95 -7.36 -1.15
CA ILE A 82 -4.64 -8.74 -1.58
C ILE A 82 -3.20 -9.18 -1.28
N GLY A 83 -2.39 -8.34 -0.65
CA GLY A 83 -1.01 -8.64 -0.27
C GLY A 83 0.04 -8.42 -1.35
N ALA A 84 -0.20 -7.50 -2.30
CA ALA A 84 0.77 -7.22 -3.37
C ALA A 84 2.14 -6.80 -2.81
N PHE A 85 2.15 -5.86 -1.87
CA PHE A 85 3.37 -5.41 -1.18
C PHE A 85 3.84 -6.39 -0.10
N SER A 86 2.93 -7.04 0.62
CA SER A 86 3.26 -8.04 1.62
C SER A 86 4.05 -9.22 1.02
N VAL A 87 3.62 -9.75 -0.13
CA VAL A 87 4.34 -10.83 -0.86
C VAL A 87 5.68 -10.34 -1.39
N LEU A 88 5.75 -9.12 -1.95
CA LEU A 88 7.00 -8.51 -2.39
C LEU A 88 7.98 -8.40 -1.22
N ALA A 89 7.56 -7.79 -0.11
CA ALA A 89 8.40 -7.56 1.06
C ALA A 89 8.88 -8.87 1.68
N ALA A 90 8.00 -9.87 1.83
CA ALA A 90 8.36 -11.18 2.39
C ALA A 90 9.47 -11.87 1.60
N ARG A 91 9.46 -11.74 0.28
CA ARG A 91 10.51 -12.26 -0.60
C ARG A 91 11.81 -11.48 -0.49
N LEU A 92 11.74 -10.16 -0.24
CA LEU A 92 12.94 -9.31 -0.09
C LEU A 92 13.63 -9.52 1.26
N VAL A 93 12.84 -9.64 2.32
CA VAL A 93 13.40 -9.80 3.68
C VAL A 93 13.79 -11.25 3.98
N GLY A 94 13.33 -12.23 3.19
CA GLY A 94 13.68 -13.63 3.33
C GLY A 94 13.24 -14.25 4.66
N ASP A 95 13.64 -15.50 4.92
CA ASP A 95 13.19 -16.27 6.07
C ASP A 95 13.64 -15.67 7.43
N ALA A 96 14.72 -14.91 7.44
CA ALA A 96 15.23 -14.23 8.63
C ALA A 96 14.44 -12.95 8.97
N GLY A 97 13.73 -12.37 7.97
CA GLY A 97 12.89 -11.19 8.15
C GLY A 97 11.45 -11.54 8.53
N ARG A 98 10.66 -10.53 8.81
CA ARG A 98 9.23 -10.67 9.17
C ARG A 98 8.37 -9.65 8.45
N VAL A 99 7.18 -10.09 8.05
CA VAL A 99 6.14 -9.22 7.50
C VAL A 99 4.89 -9.34 8.36
N VAL A 100 4.34 -8.20 8.78
CA VAL A 100 3.00 -8.14 9.38
C VAL A 100 2.10 -7.45 8.38
N ALA A 101 1.08 -8.15 7.90
CA ALA A 101 0.12 -7.66 6.93
C ALA A 101 -1.26 -7.52 7.60
N ILE A 102 -1.80 -6.31 7.62
CA ILE A 102 -3.05 -6.00 8.32
C ILE A 102 -4.07 -5.54 7.28
N GLU A 103 -5.19 -6.25 7.21
CA GLU A 103 -6.27 -5.99 6.26
C GLU A 103 -7.62 -6.09 6.96
N ALA A 104 -8.41 -5.01 6.86
CA ALA A 104 -9.70 -4.90 7.54
C ALA A 104 -10.79 -5.75 6.88
N SER A 105 -10.81 -5.80 5.53
CA SER A 105 -11.80 -6.58 4.79
C SER A 105 -11.58 -8.08 4.95
N PRO A 106 -12.56 -8.84 5.46
CA PRO A 106 -12.44 -10.29 5.58
C PRO A 106 -12.20 -10.98 4.22
N ASP A 107 -12.74 -10.44 3.15
CA ASP A 107 -12.60 -11.00 1.80
C ASP A 107 -11.20 -10.76 1.24
N LEU A 108 -10.67 -9.55 1.37
CA LEU A 108 -9.31 -9.23 0.95
C LEU A 108 -8.29 -9.95 1.83
N HIS A 109 -8.52 -10.03 3.14
CA HIS A 109 -7.68 -10.82 4.05
C HIS A 109 -7.63 -12.30 3.65
N ARG A 110 -8.76 -12.93 3.27
CA ARG A 110 -8.73 -14.31 2.76
C ARG A 110 -7.89 -14.45 1.49
N ARG A 111 -7.95 -13.47 0.58
CA ARG A 111 -7.13 -13.44 -0.64
C ARG A 111 -5.65 -13.25 -0.31
N LEU A 112 -5.31 -12.32 0.60
CA LEU A 112 -3.97 -12.12 1.13
C LEU A 112 -3.38 -13.43 1.68
N VAL A 113 -4.10 -14.12 2.57
CA VAL A 113 -3.67 -15.42 3.13
C VAL A 113 -3.51 -16.46 2.02
N GLY A 114 -4.40 -16.47 1.04
CA GLY A 114 -4.29 -17.33 -0.14
C GLY A 114 -3.02 -17.07 -0.95
N HIS A 115 -2.66 -15.80 -1.14
CA HIS A 115 -1.43 -15.42 -1.86
C HIS A 115 -0.16 -15.73 -1.06
N VAL A 116 -0.17 -15.55 0.26
CA VAL A 116 0.93 -15.98 1.14
C VAL A 116 1.19 -17.48 0.98
N ARG A 117 0.13 -18.30 1.05
CA ARG A 117 0.22 -19.76 0.85
C ARG A 117 0.66 -20.15 -0.57
N LEU A 118 0.11 -19.49 -1.60
CA LEU A 118 0.44 -19.72 -3.00
C LEU A 118 1.93 -19.52 -3.29
N ASN A 119 2.59 -18.64 -2.51
CA ASN A 119 4.00 -18.33 -2.61
C ASN A 119 4.88 -19.08 -1.60
N GLY A 120 4.32 -19.93 -0.75
CA GLY A 120 5.07 -20.70 0.26
C GLY A 120 5.76 -19.82 1.32
N LEU A 121 5.20 -18.64 1.64
CA LEU A 121 5.82 -17.69 2.55
C LEU A 121 5.47 -18.01 4.00
N GLY A 122 6.48 -18.40 4.80
CA GLY A 122 6.36 -18.69 6.23
C GLY A 122 6.64 -17.49 7.14
N ASN A 123 7.13 -16.39 6.58
CA ASN A 123 7.57 -15.20 7.30
C ASN A 123 6.51 -14.06 7.32
N VAL A 124 5.26 -14.35 6.92
CA VAL A 124 4.16 -13.39 6.89
C VAL A 124 3.13 -13.72 7.97
N ARG A 125 2.86 -12.78 8.85
CA ARG A 125 1.73 -12.79 9.79
C ARG A 125 0.62 -11.91 9.25
N ALA A 126 -0.47 -12.51 8.80
CA ALA A 126 -1.65 -11.81 8.29
C ALA A 126 -2.69 -11.63 9.40
N LEU A 127 -3.18 -10.41 9.60
CA LEU A 127 -4.18 -10.04 10.59
C LEU A 127 -5.42 -9.49 9.91
N ASN A 128 -6.60 -10.00 10.28
CA ASN A 128 -7.87 -9.39 9.87
C ASN A 128 -8.30 -8.39 10.95
N ALA A 129 -7.90 -7.15 10.80
CA ALA A 129 -8.19 -6.06 11.71
C ALA A 129 -8.11 -4.71 10.98
N ALA A 130 -8.76 -3.70 11.51
CA ALA A 130 -8.53 -2.31 11.14
C ALA A 130 -7.49 -1.67 12.08
N VAL A 131 -6.81 -0.63 11.60
CA VAL A 131 -5.89 0.19 12.42
C VAL A 131 -6.50 1.57 12.62
N SER A 132 -6.41 2.11 13.84
CA SER A 132 -6.94 3.43 14.19
C SER A 132 -6.16 4.02 15.37
N ASP A 133 -6.61 5.15 15.91
CA ASP A 133 -6.03 5.79 17.11
C ASP A 133 -6.50 5.16 18.42
N ARG A 134 -7.57 4.37 18.41
CA ARG A 134 -8.16 3.72 19.59
C ARG A 134 -8.96 2.47 19.24
N ALA A 135 -9.21 1.63 20.22
CA ALA A 135 -10.06 0.46 20.05
C ALA A 135 -11.51 0.88 19.80
N ARG A 136 -12.08 0.44 18.68
CA ARG A 136 -13.49 0.66 18.30
C ARG A 136 -13.91 -0.28 17.18
N THR A 137 -15.21 -0.44 16.97
CA THR A 137 -15.74 -1.06 15.77
C THR A 137 -15.87 0.00 14.66
N LEU A 138 -15.38 -0.30 13.46
CA LEU A 138 -15.54 0.53 12.28
C LEU A 138 -16.38 -0.19 11.25
N THR A 139 -17.31 0.54 10.64
CA THR A 139 -18.12 0.05 9.51
C THR A 139 -17.49 0.55 8.21
N PHE A 140 -17.16 -0.39 7.34
CA PHE A 140 -16.61 -0.13 6.01
C PHE A 140 -17.70 -0.29 4.97
N ALA A 141 -17.72 0.59 3.97
CA ALA A 141 -18.59 0.51 2.81
C ALA A 141 -17.78 0.20 1.55
N LEU A 142 -18.27 -0.72 0.72
CA LEU A 142 -17.78 -0.96 -0.61
C LEU A 142 -18.74 -0.30 -1.61
N ALA A 143 -18.28 0.75 -2.27
CA ALA A 143 -19.06 1.48 -3.26
C ALA A 143 -19.13 0.73 -4.61
N SER A 144 -18.11 -0.08 -4.94
CA SER A 144 -18.09 -0.84 -6.19
C SER A 144 -17.12 -2.02 -6.12
N SER A 145 -17.59 -3.20 -6.53
CA SER A 145 -16.76 -4.41 -6.71
C SER A 145 -15.69 -4.28 -7.82
N ARG A 146 -15.76 -3.21 -8.62
CA ARG A 146 -14.75 -2.90 -9.65
C ARG A 146 -13.46 -2.32 -9.07
N ASN A 147 -13.50 -1.88 -7.83
CA ASN A 147 -12.34 -1.45 -7.05
C ASN A 147 -12.50 -1.93 -5.60
N THR A 148 -12.25 -3.22 -5.38
CA THR A 148 -12.39 -3.84 -4.05
C THR A 148 -11.36 -3.30 -3.05
N GLY A 149 -10.30 -2.66 -3.52
CA GLY A 149 -9.31 -1.96 -2.69
C GLY A 149 -9.85 -0.70 -2.04
N ALA A 150 -10.85 -0.05 -2.64
CA ALA A 150 -11.45 1.17 -2.11
C ALA A 150 -12.54 0.91 -1.05
N ASN A 151 -12.37 -0.10 -0.18
CA ASN A 151 -13.17 -0.23 1.03
C ASN A 151 -12.79 0.91 1.98
N SER A 152 -13.73 1.80 2.29
CA SER A 152 -13.47 2.97 3.10
C SER A 152 -14.49 3.14 4.21
N ILE A 153 -14.06 3.74 5.32
CA ILE A 153 -14.93 4.24 6.38
C ILE A 153 -15.43 5.67 6.08
N VAL A 154 -14.94 6.28 5.01
CA VAL A 154 -15.38 7.62 4.58
C VAL A 154 -16.85 7.55 4.18
N PRO A 155 -17.71 8.44 4.70
CA PRO A 155 -19.11 8.50 4.31
C PRO A 155 -19.26 8.62 2.79
N TYR A 156 -20.12 7.77 2.21
CA TYR A 156 -20.40 7.73 0.79
C TYR A 156 -21.90 7.89 0.55
N ASP A 157 -22.28 8.90 -0.23
CA ASP A 157 -23.68 9.24 -0.46
C ASP A 157 -24.33 8.44 -1.61
N GLY A 158 -23.59 7.56 -2.25
CA GLY A 158 -24.05 6.70 -3.35
C GLY A 158 -24.52 5.32 -2.90
N PRO A 159 -24.94 4.47 -3.85
CA PRO A 159 -25.32 3.09 -3.56
C PRO A 159 -24.10 2.28 -3.07
N VAL A 160 -24.28 1.57 -1.96
CA VAL A 160 -23.28 0.69 -1.35
C VAL A 160 -23.57 -0.74 -1.79
N GLU A 161 -22.61 -1.42 -2.43
CA GLU A 161 -22.75 -2.83 -2.85
C GLU A 161 -22.70 -3.79 -1.66
N SER A 162 -21.86 -3.50 -0.68
CA SER A 162 -21.74 -4.27 0.55
C SER A 162 -21.13 -3.44 1.68
N SER A 163 -21.31 -3.89 2.91
CA SER A 163 -20.66 -3.33 4.09
C SER A 163 -20.19 -4.44 5.01
N PHE A 164 -19.18 -4.17 5.81
CA PHE A 164 -18.70 -5.06 6.86
C PHE A 164 -18.20 -4.26 8.05
N GLU A 165 -18.16 -4.90 9.21
CA GLU A 165 -17.58 -4.34 10.41
C GLU A 165 -16.21 -4.95 10.69
N ALA A 166 -15.26 -4.14 11.16
CA ALA A 166 -13.96 -4.59 11.61
C ALA A 166 -13.61 -3.98 12.97
N GLN A 167 -12.92 -4.76 13.78
CA GLN A 167 -12.34 -4.30 15.04
C GLN A 167 -11.09 -3.47 14.72
N ALA A 168 -11.12 -2.20 15.09
CA ALA A 168 -9.98 -1.29 14.95
C ALA A 168 -9.23 -1.20 16.28
N ARG A 169 -7.90 -1.14 16.20
CA ARG A 169 -6.99 -0.94 17.34
C ARG A 169 -5.81 -0.07 16.92
N PRO A 170 -5.14 0.60 17.86
CA PRO A 170 -3.83 1.19 17.62
C PRO A 170 -2.82 0.15 17.14
N LEU A 171 -1.97 0.55 16.19
CA LEU A 171 -0.97 -0.37 15.62
C LEU A 171 -0.07 -1.01 16.70
N PRO A 172 0.40 -0.29 17.75
CA PRO A 172 1.19 -0.90 18.82
C PRO A 172 0.50 -2.03 19.58
N GLU A 173 -0.84 -2.05 19.61
CA GLU A 173 -1.59 -3.15 20.25
C GLU A 173 -1.69 -4.41 19.38
N LEU A 174 -1.46 -4.27 18.09
CA LEU A 174 -1.49 -5.38 17.11
C LEU A 174 -0.12 -6.01 16.90
N LEU A 175 0.95 -5.33 17.32
CA LEU A 175 2.33 -5.71 17.08
C LEU A 175 3.02 -6.16 18.37
N GLY A 176 3.92 -7.14 18.22
CA GLY A 176 4.87 -7.47 19.29
C GLY A 176 6.05 -6.48 19.33
N PRO A 177 6.71 -6.31 20.50
CA PRO A 177 7.88 -5.43 20.61
C PRO A 177 8.99 -5.73 19.60
N ALA A 178 9.23 -7.00 19.29
CA ALA A 178 10.23 -7.42 18.31
C ALA A 178 9.85 -7.02 16.88
N GLU A 179 8.56 -7.02 16.54
CA GLU A 179 8.08 -6.57 15.23
C GLU A 179 8.25 -5.06 15.06
N ILE A 180 8.00 -4.30 16.13
CA ILE A 180 8.21 -2.84 16.17
C ILE A 180 9.70 -2.53 15.98
N ALA A 181 10.55 -3.15 16.79
CA ALA A 181 12.00 -2.91 16.76
C ALA A 181 12.64 -3.32 15.41
N ALA A 182 12.13 -4.35 14.75
CA ALA A 182 12.62 -4.83 13.46
C ALA A 182 12.08 -4.04 12.27
N ALA A 183 11.04 -3.20 12.44
CA ALA A 183 10.37 -2.53 11.33
C ALA A 183 11.31 -1.58 10.59
N ARG A 184 11.74 -1.98 9.39
CA ARG A 184 12.53 -1.14 8.47
C ARG A 184 11.63 -0.21 7.66
N VAL A 185 10.47 -0.73 7.23
CA VAL A 185 9.45 0.06 6.53
C VAL A 185 8.07 -0.27 7.08
N ILE A 186 7.27 0.77 7.31
CA ILE A 186 5.83 0.69 7.60
C ILE A 186 5.09 1.35 6.43
N LYS A 187 4.19 0.60 5.76
CA LYS A 187 3.27 1.15 4.76
C LYS A 187 1.90 1.38 5.41
N ILE A 188 1.31 2.54 5.15
CA ILE A 188 -0.03 2.91 5.59
C ILE A 188 -0.81 3.40 4.37
N ASP A 189 -1.89 2.68 4.05
CA ASP A 189 -2.77 2.96 2.94
C ASP A 189 -4.16 2.41 3.32
N VAL A 190 -5.00 3.28 3.88
CA VAL A 190 -6.26 2.90 4.53
C VAL A 190 -7.45 3.73 4.04
N GLU A 191 -7.31 4.32 2.86
CA GLU A 191 -8.40 4.94 2.10
C GLU A 191 -9.12 6.09 2.84
N GLY A 192 -8.33 6.98 3.48
CA GLY A 192 -8.80 8.20 4.12
C GLY A 192 -8.65 8.24 5.65
N ALA A 193 -8.32 7.12 6.30
CA ALA A 193 -8.16 7.05 7.77
C ALA A 193 -6.70 7.24 8.24
N GLU A 194 -5.80 7.71 7.37
CA GLU A 194 -4.36 7.83 7.63
C GLU A 194 -4.05 8.70 8.86
N GLY A 195 -4.81 9.77 9.06
CA GLY A 195 -4.67 10.63 10.24
C GLY A 195 -4.88 9.88 11.55
N SER A 196 -5.93 9.05 11.63
CA SER A 196 -6.20 8.19 12.79
C SER A 196 -5.09 7.14 12.99
N VAL A 197 -4.63 6.51 11.91
CA VAL A 197 -3.56 5.50 11.99
C VAL A 197 -2.27 6.12 12.50
N VAL A 198 -1.87 7.28 11.97
CA VAL A 198 -0.63 7.97 12.38
C VAL A 198 -0.72 8.47 13.82
N ARG A 199 -1.87 8.97 14.29
CA ARG A 199 -2.06 9.28 15.72
C ARG A 199 -1.91 8.05 16.61
N GLY A 200 -2.47 6.91 16.18
CA GLY A 200 -2.33 5.63 16.91
C GLY A 200 -0.92 5.04 16.87
N LEU A 201 -0.14 5.40 15.86
CA LEU A 201 1.27 5.02 15.70
C LEU A 201 2.22 5.86 16.57
N ALA A 202 1.85 7.11 16.88
CA ALA A 202 2.72 8.08 17.54
C ALA A 202 3.46 7.52 18.78
N PRO A 203 2.83 6.75 19.70
CA PRO A 203 3.49 6.22 20.89
C PRO A 203 4.65 5.24 20.61
N MET A 204 4.71 4.65 19.41
CA MET A 204 5.78 3.70 19.06
C MET A 204 6.88 4.29 18.19
N LEU A 205 6.76 5.53 17.73
CA LEU A 205 7.73 6.15 16.81
C LEU A 205 9.16 6.18 17.37
N ASP A 206 9.30 6.40 18.69
CA ASP A 206 10.62 6.41 19.36
C ASP A 206 11.19 4.98 19.55
N ALA A 207 10.35 3.95 19.51
CA ALA A 207 10.79 2.56 19.60
C ALA A 207 11.23 1.98 18.24
N LEU A 208 10.98 2.69 17.16
CA LEU A 208 11.42 2.27 15.84
C LEU A 208 12.93 2.41 15.70
N ARG A 209 13.54 1.53 14.92
CA ARG A 209 14.95 1.61 14.56
C ARG A 209 15.27 2.97 13.91
N PRO A 210 16.52 3.50 14.07
CA PRO A 210 16.86 4.85 13.58
C PRO A 210 16.70 5.05 12.07
N ASP A 211 16.85 3.99 11.27
CA ASP A 211 16.70 3.99 9.83
C ASP A 211 15.31 3.56 9.35
N ALA A 212 14.31 3.43 10.27
CA ALA A 212 12.94 3.15 9.89
C ALA A 212 12.36 4.25 9.00
N GLU A 213 11.62 3.83 7.98
CA GLU A 213 10.90 4.73 7.07
C GLU A 213 9.42 4.35 7.05
N ILE A 214 8.55 5.34 6.89
CA ILE A 214 7.10 5.14 6.88
C ILE A 214 6.57 5.72 5.58
N THR A 215 5.85 4.93 4.79
CA THR A 215 5.14 5.42 3.61
C THR A 215 3.65 5.52 3.91
N VAL A 216 3.05 6.65 3.55
CA VAL A 216 1.64 6.93 3.79
C VAL A 216 1.03 7.47 2.50
N GLU A 217 -0.02 6.81 2.00
CA GLU A 217 -0.84 7.38 0.94
C GLU A 217 -1.83 8.36 1.59
N VAL A 218 -1.66 9.66 1.36
CA VAL A 218 -2.56 10.69 1.91
C VAL A 218 -3.55 11.14 0.86
N ALA A 219 -4.83 11.17 1.22
CA ALA A 219 -5.92 11.64 0.38
C ALA A 219 -6.65 12.80 1.09
N PRO A 220 -6.26 14.07 0.88
CA PRO A 220 -6.74 15.22 1.64
C PRO A 220 -8.26 15.33 1.71
N GLU A 221 -8.96 15.10 0.58
CA GLU A 221 -10.43 15.17 0.53
C GLU A 221 -11.08 14.05 1.35
N ARG A 222 -10.56 12.80 1.28
CA ARG A 222 -11.07 11.67 2.06
C ARG A 222 -10.81 11.87 3.55
N MET A 223 -9.60 12.33 3.91
CA MET A 223 -9.24 12.65 5.30
C MET A 223 -10.14 13.75 5.87
N ALA A 224 -10.41 14.82 5.12
CA ALA A 224 -11.27 15.92 5.55
C ALA A 224 -12.70 15.46 5.85
N ARG A 225 -13.26 14.50 5.10
CA ARG A 225 -14.58 13.92 5.38
C ARG A 225 -14.64 13.16 6.72
N LEU A 226 -13.49 12.70 7.22
CA LEU A 226 -13.37 12.08 8.55
C LEU A 226 -12.96 13.06 9.64
N GLY A 227 -12.86 14.36 9.31
CA GLY A 227 -12.45 15.43 10.23
C GLY A 227 -10.94 15.50 10.46
N ASP A 228 -10.14 14.79 9.67
CA ASP A 228 -8.68 14.78 9.72
C ASP A 228 -8.08 15.77 8.72
N ARG A 229 -6.90 16.32 9.06
CA ARG A 229 -6.13 17.21 8.19
C ARG A 229 -4.76 16.62 7.95
N VAL A 230 -4.27 16.77 6.72
CA VAL A 230 -2.92 16.30 6.36
C VAL A 230 -1.84 17.03 7.18
N GLU A 231 -2.05 18.32 7.48
CA GLU A 231 -1.13 19.12 8.28
C GLU A 231 -0.93 18.56 9.70
N ASP A 232 -1.99 18.01 10.31
CA ASP A 232 -1.92 17.41 11.65
C ASP A 232 -1.11 16.10 11.61
N LEU A 233 -1.32 15.28 10.58
CA LEU A 233 -0.49 14.09 10.33
C LEU A 233 0.99 14.46 10.13
N LEU A 234 1.26 15.49 9.32
CA LEU A 234 2.61 15.99 9.07
C LEU A 234 3.26 16.54 10.35
N ALA A 235 2.47 17.17 11.23
CA ALA A 235 2.96 17.66 12.51
C ALA A 235 3.41 16.51 13.42
N VAL A 236 2.59 15.46 13.57
CA VAL A 236 2.93 14.27 14.37
C VAL A 236 4.26 13.67 13.89
N MET A 237 4.43 13.49 12.58
CA MET A 237 5.64 12.92 12.02
C MET A 237 6.87 13.81 12.18
N ARG A 238 6.71 15.12 11.96
CA ARG A 238 7.79 16.10 12.16
C ARG A 238 8.25 16.16 13.62
N ASP A 239 7.29 16.17 14.55
CA ASP A 239 7.59 16.27 15.98
C ASP A 239 8.32 15.01 16.51
N ALA A 240 8.15 13.87 15.81
CA ALA A 240 8.92 12.64 16.00
C ALA A 240 10.26 12.60 15.20
N GLY A 241 10.69 13.72 14.61
CA GLY A 241 11.97 13.84 13.90
C GLY A 241 11.98 13.30 12.47
N PHE A 242 10.81 13.06 11.85
CA PHE A 242 10.74 12.63 10.46
C PHE A 242 10.60 13.81 9.50
N HIS A 243 11.25 13.68 8.37
CA HIS A 243 11.13 14.56 7.21
C HIS A 243 10.24 13.92 6.16
N ALA A 244 9.37 14.71 5.55
CA ALA A 244 8.42 14.24 4.54
C ALA A 244 9.00 14.38 3.12
N TYR A 245 8.87 13.33 2.34
CA TYR A 245 9.26 13.24 0.93
C TYR A 245 8.06 12.80 0.12
N ARG A 246 7.94 13.28 -1.10
CA ARG A 246 6.92 12.84 -2.07
C ARG A 246 7.53 11.85 -3.05
N LEU A 247 6.93 10.69 -3.18
CA LEU A 247 7.18 9.75 -4.26
C LEU A 247 6.09 9.99 -5.31
N ALA A 248 6.49 10.35 -6.52
CA ALA A 248 5.52 10.51 -7.61
C ALA A 248 4.99 9.12 -8.00
N ASN A 249 3.67 8.99 -8.01
CA ASN A 249 2.95 7.81 -8.44
C ASN A 249 1.87 8.21 -9.45
N ASP A 250 1.50 7.30 -10.35
CA ASP A 250 0.48 7.53 -11.36
C ASP A 250 -0.22 6.20 -11.65
N TYR A 251 -1.53 6.20 -11.45
CA TYR A 251 -2.39 5.02 -11.64
C TYR A 251 -2.93 4.90 -13.07
N ALA A 252 -2.58 5.82 -13.98
CA ALA A 252 -3.01 5.71 -15.37
C ALA A 252 -2.35 4.49 -16.06
N PRO A 253 -3.11 3.61 -16.75
CA PRO A 253 -2.52 2.42 -17.39
C PRO A 253 -1.48 2.77 -18.46
N GLY A 254 -1.54 3.98 -19.01
CA GLY A 254 -0.57 4.49 -19.99
C GLY A 254 0.81 4.83 -19.43
N SER A 255 0.93 5.14 -18.14
CA SER A 255 2.19 5.48 -17.49
C SER A 255 3.05 4.26 -17.16
N TYR A 256 2.42 3.10 -16.91
CA TYR A 256 3.09 1.88 -16.45
C TYR A 256 4.21 1.38 -17.37
N PRO A 257 4.06 1.35 -18.72
CA PRO A 257 5.15 0.94 -19.60
C PRO A 257 6.42 1.77 -19.44
N ALA A 258 6.28 3.08 -19.24
CA ALA A 258 7.42 3.97 -19.01
C ALA A 258 8.01 3.77 -17.61
N ALA A 259 7.18 3.71 -16.58
CA ALA A 259 7.61 3.51 -15.19
C ALA A 259 8.33 2.17 -14.97
N LEU A 260 7.90 1.10 -15.67
CA LEU A 260 8.50 -0.23 -15.56
C LEU A 260 9.80 -0.42 -16.33
N ASN A 261 10.08 0.43 -17.32
CA ASN A 261 11.27 0.31 -18.19
C ASN A 261 12.23 1.51 -18.02
N GLY A 262 11.79 2.56 -17.34
CA GLY A 262 12.60 3.74 -17.03
C GLY A 262 13.38 3.60 -15.72
N ALA A 263 14.15 4.63 -15.40
CA ALA A 263 14.79 4.74 -14.11
C ALA A 263 13.72 4.95 -13.01
N PRO A 264 13.79 4.21 -11.89
CA PRO A 264 12.87 4.44 -10.78
C PRO A 264 13.02 5.85 -10.21
N LEU A 265 11.89 6.49 -9.93
CA LEU A 265 11.89 7.80 -9.29
C LEU A 265 12.40 7.71 -7.85
N ALA A 266 13.16 8.71 -7.43
CA ALA A 266 13.57 8.87 -6.04
C ALA A 266 12.57 9.76 -5.32
N PRO A 267 12.25 9.51 -4.04
CA PRO A 267 11.44 10.42 -3.24
C PRO A 267 12.15 11.77 -3.09
N VAL A 268 11.42 12.86 -3.33
CA VAL A 268 11.92 14.24 -3.28
C VAL A 268 11.37 14.93 -2.05
N ARG A 269 12.22 15.71 -1.35
CA ARG A 269 11.82 16.48 -0.17
C ARG A 269 10.56 17.29 -0.46
N ARG A 270 9.52 17.07 0.35
CA ARG A 270 8.28 17.81 0.22
C ARG A 270 8.49 19.29 0.59
N ARG A 271 8.07 20.16 -0.29
CA ARG A 271 8.02 21.62 -0.08
C ARG A 271 6.61 22.12 -0.40
N GLY A 272 5.97 22.77 0.54
CA GLY A 272 4.60 23.29 0.35
C GLY A 272 3.48 22.33 0.82
N PRO A 273 2.21 22.71 0.66
CA PRO A 273 1.05 21.94 1.09
C PRO A 273 0.85 20.66 0.26
N VAL A 274 0.07 19.71 0.82
CA VAL A 274 -0.40 18.53 0.10
C VAL A 274 -1.87 18.78 -0.22
N THR A 275 -2.18 19.03 -1.49
CA THR A 275 -3.52 19.40 -1.96
C THR A 275 -4.22 18.32 -2.76
N GLU A 276 -3.50 17.26 -3.12
CA GLU A 276 -3.97 16.12 -3.91
C GLU A 276 -3.48 14.81 -3.31
N GLU A 277 -4.09 13.71 -3.69
CA GLU A 277 -3.66 12.36 -3.31
C GLU A 277 -2.17 12.18 -3.60
N SER A 278 -1.42 11.73 -2.61
CA SER A 278 0.04 11.70 -2.67
C SER A 278 0.64 10.58 -1.81
N ASP A 279 1.63 9.89 -2.37
CA ASP A 279 2.49 8.99 -1.61
C ASP A 279 3.56 9.79 -0.88
N LEU A 280 3.47 9.86 0.44
CA LEU A 280 4.47 10.47 1.29
C LEU A 280 5.37 9.41 1.92
N ILE A 281 6.67 9.66 1.91
CA ILE A 281 7.66 8.86 2.63
C ILE A 281 8.22 9.71 3.75
N PHE A 282 8.21 9.19 4.95
CA PHE A 282 8.76 9.80 6.15
C PHE A 282 10.07 9.11 6.50
N SER A 283 11.14 9.88 6.61
CA SER A 283 12.47 9.40 6.95
C SER A 283 13.15 10.37 7.90
N ARG A 284 13.99 9.88 8.80
CA ARG A 284 14.84 10.73 9.65
C ARG A 284 16.07 11.30 8.91
N VAL A 285 16.31 10.85 7.70
CA VAL A 285 17.35 11.44 6.83
C VAL A 285 16.91 12.81 6.37
N ASP A 286 17.74 13.83 6.56
CA ASP A 286 17.53 15.19 6.06
C ASP A 286 18.31 15.40 4.77
N ALA A 287 17.65 15.29 3.63
CA ALA A 287 18.23 15.43 2.30
C ALA A 287 17.21 16.03 1.32
N ASP A 288 17.66 16.52 0.17
CA ASP A 288 16.74 16.96 -0.89
C ASP A 288 16.03 15.78 -1.58
N ARG A 289 16.68 14.62 -1.62
CA ARG A 289 16.15 13.37 -2.16
C ARG A 289 16.61 12.19 -1.31
N LEU A 290 15.73 11.23 -1.12
CA LEU A 290 16.13 9.94 -0.55
C LEU A 290 16.80 9.09 -1.64
N PRO A 291 17.89 8.38 -1.30
CA PRO A 291 18.65 7.56 -2.25
C PRO A 291 17.82 6.37 -2.78
#